data_e73f3b4684038975d1ab4e2958ffacf2
#
_entry.id   e73f3b4684038975d1ab4e2958ffacf2
#
_cell.length_a   1.000
_cell.length_b   1.000
_cell.length_c   1.000
_cell.angle_alpha   90.00
_cell.angle_beta   90.00
_cell.angle_gamma   90.00
#
_symmetry.space_group_name_H-M   'P 1'
#
loop_
_entity.id
_entity.type
_entity.pdbx_description
1 polymer ?
#
loop_
_entity_poly.entity_id
_entity_poly.type
_entity_poly.pdbx_seq_one_letter_code
_entity_poly.pdbx_strand_id
1 'polypeptide(L)'
;MTEVTEAAAAAEPAPPSADSTTPSARPTSRPRPAEPHIELHGVHVSYPGAPNEALAGIDLQIPAGQYACILGGNGSGKSTLLQLMNALALPSAGEVRVFGVNTSEEGAPLAIRSRCASVFQHPEDQMVASIVADDVAFGPENLCVPQPEIASRVDASLKAVCMSEHSLSDPADLSGGQTQRVAIAGALAMEPKILLLDEPCAMLDTQGRSSIRAIVNALRKRGITIVHVTHFMEDALDADRVLVLEQGRIAFDGTAAETFACDERVQALHLETPRKPAEILRVAAARAVAPTSGDPSVTFDRVSFSYAAARNPRRRRGLFGGRNRAEGSIATPLALEDLSFQAFPGTLTALVGQTGSGKSTTAELACALKLPLAGTVRICGVDTADLNHRSDIRRHVGYVSQLPERQLFAETVFDDVAFGPRNMHMSEDEVRSRVCEALVSVNLTPTDELLVRSPFSLSGGQQRSVALAGVLAMRQDVLVLDEPMAGLDPDGRRRVRDLLRALKHAGSTLIMVTHSMEDVAELADHVIVLERGRALLSGSPAEVLPTLFEPEEVSPRGDSR
;
A
#
# COMPACT_ATOMS: atom_id res chain seq x y z
N MET A 1 -97.91 23.41 22.40
CA MET A 1 -99.17 22.69 22.12
C MET A 1 -98.77 21.35 21.53
N THR A 2 -98.92 20.44 22.33
CA THR A 2 -99.55 19.10 22.26
C THR A 2 -98.69 18.08 21.54
N GLU A 3 -98.14 17.18 22.26
CA GLU A 3 -98.72 15.89 22.80
C GLU A 3 -98.76 14.85 21.68
N VAL A 4 -98.49 13.59 21.79
CA VAL A 4 -98.40 12.63 22.91
C VAL A 4 -98.07 11.25 22.27
N THR A 5 -97.23 10.48 22.96
CA THR A 5 -97.33 9.05 23.33
C THR A 5 -97.44 7.93 22.28
N GLU A 6 -96.61 6.95 22.52
CA GLU A 6 -96.84 5.52 22.85
C GLU A 6 -96.85 4.57 21.63
N ALA A 7 -96.35 3.39 21.62
CA ALA A 7 -96.02 2.39 22.63
C ALA A 7 -95.07 1.32 22.07
N ALA A 8 -94.50 0.60 22.95
CA ALA A 8 -93.58 -0.52 22.82
C ALA A 8 -94.22 -1.77 22.14
N ALA A 9 -93.35 -2.51 21.44
CA ALA A 9 -93.45 -3.98 21.42
C ALA A 9 -92.10 -4.62 21.13
N ALA A 10 -91.70 -5.54 22.00
CA ALA A 10 -90.45 -6.28 21.96
C ALA A 10 -90.49 -7.39 20.90
N ALA A 11 -89.35 -7.65 20.27
CA ALA A 11 -89.09 -8.93 19.62
C ALA A 11 -87.58 -9.23 19.71
N GLU A 12 -87.25 -10.46 20.10
CA GLU A 12 -85.95 -11.04 20.43
C GLU A 12 -84.99 -11.10 19.23
N PRO A 13 -83.64 -11.23 19.51
CA PRO A 13 -82.60 -11.04 18.50
C PRO A 13 -82.28 -12.36 17.73
N ALA A 14 -82.03 -12.26 16.44
CA ALA A 14 -81.40 -13.28 15.60
C ALA A 14 -79.84 -13.17 15.67
N PRO A 15 -79.12 -14.31 15.46
CA PRO A 15 -77.66 -14.36 15.67
C PRO A 15 -76.86 -13.65 14.55
N PRO A 16 -75.65 -13.16 14.85
CA PRO A 16 -74.83 -12.43 13.87
C PRO A 16 -74.14 -13.42 12.89
N SER A 17 -74.29 -13.15 11.61
CA SER A 17 -73.55 -13.76 10.51
C SER A 17 -72.10 -13.24 10.57
N ALA A 18 -71.15 -14.17 10.60
CA ALA A 18 -69.71 -13.89 10.52
C ALA A 18 -69.33 -13.40 9.11
N ASP A 19 -69.02 -12.14 8.97
CA ASP A 19 -68.33 -11.60 7.82
C ASP A 19 -66.85 -11.39 8.17
N SER A 20 -66.02 -12.33 7.72
CA SER A 20 -64.56 -12.32 7.82
C SER A 20 -63.98 -11.42 6.72
N THR A 21 -63.87 -10.12 6.98
CA THR A 21 -63.02 -9.23 6.21
C THR A 21 -61.63 -9.20 6.84
N THR A 22 -60.73 -10.08 6.38
CA THR A 22 -59.28 -9.98 6.58
C THR A 22 -58.79 -8.66 5.98
N PRO A 23 -58.05 -7.83 6.73
CA PRO A 23 -57.42 -6.64 6.15
C PRO A 23 -56.36 -7.12 5.14
N SER A 24 -56.59 -6.81 3.85
CA SER A 24 -55.59 -6.92 2.79
C SER A 24 -54.31 -6.25 3.20
N ALA A 25 -53.26 -7.06 3.44
CA ALA A 25 -51.90 -6.56 3.61
C ALA A 25 -51.53 -5.73 2.37
N ARG A 26 -51.30 -4.44 2.57
CA ARG A 26 -50.69 -3.59 1.54
C ARG A 26 -49.37 -4.23 1.12
N PRO A 27 -49.10 -4.39 -0.19
CA PRO A 27 -47.80 -4.88 -0.62
C PRO A 27 -46.73 -3.91 -0.07
N THR A 28 -45.82 -4.44 0.74
CA THR A 28 -44.62 -3.76 1.16
C THR A 28 -43.90 -3.32 -0.11
N SER A 29 -43.94 -2.03 -0.39
CA SER A 29 -43.19 -1.44 -1.49
C SER A 29 -41.71 -1.84 -1.29
N ARG A 30 -41.18 -2.61 -2.23
CA ARG A 30 -39.71 -2.80 -2.31
C ARG A 30 -39.09 -1.43 -2.25
N PRO A 31 -38.03 -1.21 -1.42
CA PRO A 31 -37.37 0.06 -1.38
C PRO A 31 -36.97 0.42 -2.82
N ARG A 32 -37.31 1.63 -3.24
CA ARG A 32 -36.89 2.17 -4.53
C ARG A 32 -35.37 2.04 -4.58
N PRO A 33 -34.79 1.47 -5.64
CA PRO A 33 -33.33 1.45 -5.76
C PRO A 33 -32.80 2.87 -5.57
N ALA A 34 -31.75 3.03 -4.76
CA ALA A 34 -31.14 4.33 -4.54
C ALA A 34 -30.68 4.89 -5.90
N GLU A 35 -30.94 6.17 -6.14
CA GLU A 35 -30.52 6.81 -7.38
C GLU A 35 -29.00 6.66 -7.55
N PRO A 36 -28.51 6.32 -8.75
CA PRO A 36 -27.08 6.15 -8.97
C PRO A 36 -26.36 7.49 -8.82
N HIS A 37 -25.24 7.47 -8.08
CA HIS A 37 -24.35 8.62 -8.00
C HIS A 37 -23.40 8.67 -9.20
N ILE A 38 -23.04 7.51 -9.77
CA ILE A 38 -22.13 7.37 -10.91
C ILE A 38 -22.76 6.41 -11.91
N GLU A 39 -22.76 6.81 -13.19
CA GLU A 39 -23.26 6.02 -14.32
C GLU A 39 -22.29 6.11 -15.48
N LEU A 40 -21.90 4.98 -16.03
CA LEU A 40 -21.07 4.82 -17.23
C LEU A 40 -21.84 3.96 -18.23
N HIS A 41 -21.91 4.42 -19.49
CA HIS A 41 -22.61 3.74 -20.58
C HIS A 41 -21.70 3.58 -21.78
N GLY A 42 -21.29 2.34 -22.10
CA GLY A 42 -20.45 1.99 -23.23
C GLY A 42 -19.15 2.81 -23.29
N VAL A 43 -18.48 3.00 -22.17
CA VAL A 43 -17.36 3.94 -22.04
C VAL A 43 -16.07 3.34 -22.60
N HIS A 44 -15.43 4.07 -23.51
CA HIS A 44 -14.10 3.78 -24.07
C HIS A 44 -13.12 4.91 -23.75
N VAL A 45 -11.86 4.57 -23.48
CA VAL A 45 -10.76 5.53 -23.33
C VAL A 45 -9.53 5.03 -24.04
N SER A 46 -8.99 5.87 -24.95
CA SER A 46 -7.73 5.62 -25.65
C SER A 46 -6.77 6.78 -25.39
N TYR A 47 -5.52 6.46 -25.06
CA TYR A 47 -4.47 7.46 -24.90
C TYR A 47 -3.64 7.57 -26.20
N PRO A 48 -3.19 8.78 -26.59
CA PRO A 48 -2.37 8.96 -27.76
C PRO A 48 -1.10 8.11 -27.73
N GLY A 49 -0.85 7.32 -28.78
CA GLY A 49 0.34 6.45 -28.87
C GLY A 49 0.24 5.12 -28.12
N ALA A 50 -0.82 4.87 -27.36
CA ALA A 50 -1.05 3.55 -26.77
C ALA A 50 -1.59 2.57 -27.80
N PRO A 51 -1.09 1.31 -27.84
CA PRO A 51 -1.55 0.31 -28.81
C PRO A 51 -2.95 -0.24 -28.49
N ASN A 52 -3.38 -0.15 -27.22
CA ASN A 52 -4.67 -0.66 -26.73
C ASN A 52 -5.47 0.42 -26.03
N GLU A 53 -6.78 0.25 -25.99
CA GLU A 53 -7.66 1.09 -25.19
C GLU A 53 -7.38 0.87 -23.69
N ALA A 54 -7.37 1.94 -22.90
CA ALA A 54 -7.26 1.86 -21.45
C ALA A 54 -8.58 1.37 -20.81
N LEU A 55 -9.72 1.74 -21.43
CA LEU A 55 -11.05 1.19 -21.11
C LEU A 55 -11.76 0.86 -22.41
N ALA A 56 -12.45 -0.28 -22.45
CA ALA A 56 -12.98 -0.90 -23.67
C ALA A 56 -14.46 -1.35 -23.47
N GLY A 57 -15.39 -0.38 -23.47
CA GLY A 57 -16.82 -0.64 -23.35
C GLY A 57 -17.25 -0.92 -21.93
N ILE A 58 -17.05 0.02 -21.01
CA ILE A 58 -17.48 -0.09 -19.60
C ILE A 58 -18.92 0.36 -19.45
N ASP A 59 -19.76 -0.52 -18.91
CA ASP A 59 -21.09 -0.23 -18.38
C ASP A 59 -21.08 -0.45 -16.86
N LEU A 60 -21.39 0.61 -16.09
CA LEU A 60 -21.32 0.56 -14.64
C LEU A 60 -22.27 1.58 -14.01
N GLN A 61 -22.98 1.18 -12.93
CA GLN A 61 -23.75 2.08 -12.09
C GLN A 61 -23.35 1.86 -10.63
N ILE A 62 -23.08 2.96 -9.91
CA ILE A 62 -22.77 2.92 -8.47
C ILE A 62 -23.85 3.74 -7.75
N PRO A 63 -24.71 3.08 -6.96
CA PRO A 63 -25.74 3.71 -6.16
C PRO A 63 -25.21 4.63 -5.07
N ALA A 64 -26.01 5.59 -4.64
CA ALA A 64 -25.71 6.43 -3.50
C ALA A 64 -25.44 5.61 -2.23
N GLY A 65 -24.35 5.93 -1.52
CA GLY A 65 -23.95 5.28 -0.26
C GLY A 65 -23.32 3.89 -0.40
N GLN A 66 -23.11 3.39 -1.64
CA GLN A 66 -22.45 2.11 -1.86
C GLN A 66 -20.93 2.24 -1.67
N TYR A 67 -20.31 1.26 -1.02
CA TYR A 67 -18.88 1.06 -1.03
C TYR A 67 -18.51 0.02 -2.11
N ALA A 68 -17.95 0.48 -3.23
CA ALA A 68 -17.45 -0.33 -4.32
C ALA A 68 -15.92 -0.42 -4.25
N CYS A 69 -15.38 -1.65 -4.26
CA CYS A 69 -13.95 -1.91 -4.34
C CYS A 69 -13.60 -2.36 -5.76
N ILE A 70 -12.56 -1.77 -6.34
CA ILE A 70 -12.08 -2.09 -7.69
C ILE A 70 -10.71 -2.76 -7.60
N LEU A 71 -10.64 -4.01 -8.02
CA LEU A 71 -9.45 -4.85 -8.08
C LEU A 71 -9.00 -5.02 -9.54
N GLY A 72 -7.77 -5.53 -9.72
CA GLY A 72 -7.22 -5.88 -11.03
C GLY A 72 -5.74 -5.62 -11.13
N GLY A 73 -5.08 -6.18 -12.14
CA GLY A 73 -3.65 -6.04 -12.40
C GLY A 73 -3.23 -4.60 -12.74
N ASN A 74 -1.93 -4.35 -12.74
CA ASN A 74 -1.38 -3.07 -13.19
C ASN A 74 -1.69 -2.85 -14.68
N GLY A 75 -2.11 -1.63 -15.03
CA GLY A 75 -2.51 -1.31 -16.41
C GLY A 75 -3.90 -1.81 -16.82
N SER A 76 -4.72 -2.35 -15.90
CA SER A 76 -6.08 -2.81 -16.23
C SER A 76 -7.10 -1.67 -16.43
N GLY A 77 -6.73 -0.40 -16.18
CA GLY A 77 -7.59 0.77 -16.39
C GLY A 77 -8.20 1.36 -15.12
N LYS A 78 -7.85 0.89 -13.91
CA LYS A 78 -8.46 1.31 -12.63
C LYS A 78 -8.36 2.82 -12.38
N SER A 79 -7.15 3.39 -12.45
CA SER A 79 -6.96 4.83 -12.24
C SER A 79 -7.63 5.66 -13.33
N THR A 80 -7.63 5.19 -14.58
CA THR A 80 -8.39 5.83 -15.68
C THR A 80 -9.89 5.87 -15.37
N LEU A 81 -10.42 4.76 -14.83
CA LEU A 81 -11.82 4.69 -14.43
C LEU A 81 -12.17 5.70 -13.33
N LEU A 82 -11.31 5.84 -12.30
CA LEU A 82 -11.49 6.87 -11.26
C LEU A 82 -11.40 8.29 -11.82
N GLN A 83 -10.48 8.54 -12.76
CA GLN A 83 -10.33 9.87 -13.39
C GLN A 83 -11.57 10.29 -14.19
N LEU A 84 -12.29 9.35 -14.80
CA LEU A 84 -13.57 9.63 -15.44
C LEU A 84 -14.64 10.01 -14.43
N MET A 85 -14.67 9.34 -13.26
CA MET A 85 -15.70 9.56 -12.24
C MET A 85 -15.61 10.93 -11.54
N ASN A 86 -14.45 11.60 -11.60
CA ASN A 86 -14.30 12.97 -11.09
C ASN A 86 -14.09 14.02 -12.21
N ALA A 87 -14.36 13.63 -13.46
CA ALA A 87 -14.17 14.47 -14.64
C ALA A 87 -12.73 15.04 -14.80
N LEU A 88 -11.70 14.31 -14.35
CA LEU A 88 -10.28 14.60 -14.65
C LEU A 88 -9.89 14.11 -16.05
N ALA A 89 -10.49 13.05 -16.52
CA ALA A 89 -10.42 12.56 -17.89
C ALA A 89 -11.82 12.55 -18.50
N LEU A 90 -11.88 12.62 -19.84
CA LEU A 90 -13.11 12.49 -20.60
C LEU A 90 -13.07 11.16 -21.38
N PRO A 91 -14.22 10.50 -21.60
CA PRO A 91 -14.28 9.31 -22.43
C PRO A 91 -13.99 9.62 -23.90
N SER A 92 -13.32 8.71 -24.60
CA SER A 92 -13.14 8.79 -26.05
C SER A 92 -14.43 8.45 -26.81
N ALA A 93 -15.27 7.56 -26.22
CA ALA A 93 -16.62 7.23 -26.65
C ALA A 93 -17.46 6.76 -25.46
N GLY A 94 -18.77 6.77 -25.63
CA GLY A 94 -19.72 6.50 -24.53
C GLY A 94 -20.03 7.73 -23.69
N GLU A 95 -20.66 7.51 -22.55
CA GLU A 95 -21.15 8.58 -21.68
C GLU A 95 -20.85 8.27 -20.21
N VAL A 96 -20.38 9.30 -19.47
CA VAL A 96 -20.18 9.24 -18.01
C VAL A 96 -21.02 10.31 -17.35
N ARG A 97 -21.87 9.91 -16.41
CA ARG A 97 -22.69 10.82 -15.59
C ARG A 97 -22.35 10.66 -14.12
N VAL A 98 -22.18 11.79 -13.44
CA VAL A 98 -21.96 11.83 -11.99
C VAL A 98 -22.97 12.78 -11.38
N PHE A 99 -23.77 12.32 -10.44
CA PHE A 99 -24.95 13.03 -9.92
C PHE A 99 -25.93 13.45 -11.04
N GLY A 100 -26.04 12.65 -12.12
CA GLY A 100 -26.84 12.96 -13.30
C GLY A 100 -26.23 13.98 -14.27
N VAL A 101 -25.09 14.61 -13.93
CA VAL A 101 -24.36 15.56 -14.79
C VAL A 101 -23.41 14.80 -15.71
N ASN A 102 -23.51 15.03 -17.01
CA ASN A 102 -22.56 14.44 -17.96
C ASN A 102 -21.20 15.12 -17.86
N THR A 103 -20.13 14.33 -17.70
CA THR A 103 -18.75 14.84 -17.50
C THR A 103 -18.25 15.69 -18.67
N SER A 104 -18.82 15.52 -19.88
CA SER A 104 -18.46 16.27 -21.09
C SER A 104 -19.17 17.62 -21.22
N GLU A 105 -20.11 17.95 -20.34
CA GLU A 105 -20.82 19.24 -20.36
C GLU A 105 -19.92 20.39 -19.85
N GLU A 106 -20.15 21.59 -20.39
CA GLU A 106 -19.46 22.79 -19.92
C GLU A 106 -19.80 23.07 -18.45
N GLY A 107 -18.77 23.28 -17.61
CA GLY A 107 -18.92 23.48 -16.16
C GLY A 107 -19.12 22.20 -15.34
N ALA A 108 -19.29 21.03 -15.95
CA ALA A 108 -19.42 19.75 -15.25
C ALA A 108 -18.27 19.47 -14.28
N PRO A 109 -16.99 19.73 -14.59
CA PRO A 109 -15.90 19.46 -13.66
C PRO A 109 -16.05 20.15 -12.30
N LEU A 110 -16.47 21.42 -12.28
CA LEU A 110 -16.70 22.16 -11.03
C LEU A 110 -17.91 21.61 -10.27
N ALA A 111 -19.02 21.36 -10.96
CA ALA A 111 -20.24 20.84 -10.37
C ALA A 111 -20.04 19.43 -9.75
N ILE A 112 -19.22 18.60 -10.41
CA ILE A 112 -18.89 17.25 -9.93
C ILE A 112 -17.89 17.33 -8.78
N ARG A 113 -16.73 18.00 -8.96
CA ARG A 113 -15.63 18.04 -7.98
C ARG A 113 -15.99 18.76 -6.70
N SER A 114 -16.99 19.65 -6.70
CA SER A 114 -17.51 20.24 -5.46
C SER A 114 -18.16 19.22 -4.51
N ARG A 115 -18.53 18.02 -5.01
CA ARG A 115 -19.23 16.97 -4.27
C ARG A 115 -18.56 15.59 -4.38
N CYS A 116 -17.53 15.45 -5.22
CA CYS A 116 -16.76 14.26 -5.47
C CYS A 116 -15.28 14.55 -5.21
N ALA A 117 -14.75 14.06 -4.10
CA ALA A 117 -13.34 14.23 -3.74
C ALA A 117 -12.53 13.00 -4.11
N SER A 118 -11.25 13.21 -4.45
CA SER A 118 -10.32 12.13 -4.80
C SER A 118 -9.06 12.18 -3.94
N VAL A 119 -8.58 11.00 -3.56
CA VAL A 119 -7.28 10.82 -2.91
C VAL A 119 -6.44 9.95 -3.85
N PHE A 120 -5.29 10.47 -4.27
CA PHE A 120 -4.42 9.82 -5.25
C PHE A 120 -3.41 8.88 -4.59
N GLN A 121 -2.75 8.06 -5.40
CA GLN A 121 -1.79 7.06 -4.98
C GLN A 121 -0.56 7.65 -4.26
N HIS A 122 -0.12 8.83 -4.69
CA HIS A 122 0.99 9.59 -4.09
C HIS A 122 0.45 10.83 -3.37
N PRO A 123 0.21 10.74 -2.05
CA PRO A 123 -0.39 11.84 -1.30
C PRO A 123 0.53 13.07 -1.23
N GLU A 124 1.85 12.88 -1.32
CA GLU A 124 2.83 13.97 -1.39
C GLU A 124 2.62 14.89 -2.60
N ASP A 125 2.14 14.36 -3.72
CA ASP A 125 1.85 15.15 -4.93
C ASP A 125 0.57 16.00 -4.78
N GLN A 126 -0.24 15.74 -3.75
CA GLN A 126 -1.45 16.49 -3.45
C GLN A 126 -1.22 17.63 -2.44
N MET A 127 -0.12 17.61 -1.69
CA MET A 127 0.19 18.65 -0.70
C MET A 127 0.59 19.94 -1.39
N VAL A 128 -0.13 21.03 -1.12
CA VAL A 128 0.06 22.33 -1.76
C VAL A 128 0.48 23.44 -0.78
N ALA A 129 0.30 23.22 0.52
CA ALA A 129 0.65 24.18 1.57
C ALA A 129 1.80 23.67 2.46
N SER A 130 2.47 24.58 3.16
CA SER A 130 3.54 24.27 4.12
C SER A 130 3.03 24.05 5.55
N ILE A 131 1.73 24.13 5.77
CA ILE A 131 1.08 23.85 7.05
C ILE A 131 -0.11 22.92 6.79
N VAL A 132 -0.21 21.86 7.57
CA VAL A 132 -1.27 20.83 7.44
C VAL A 132 -2.68 21.45 7.48
N ALA A 133 -2.95 22.37 8.40
CA ALA A 133 -4.28 23.00 8.50
C ALA A 133 -4.63 23.80 7.25
N ASP A 134 -3.65 24.52 6.67
CA ASP A 134 -3.83 25.32 5.45
C ASP A 134 -4.02 24.39 4.23
N ASP A 135 -3.32 23.28 4.20
CA ASP A 135 -3.48 22.27 3.14
C ASP A 135 -4.88 21.64 3.16
N VAL A 136 -5.39 21.29 4.34
CA VAL A 136 -6.77 20.78 4.51
C VAL A 136 -7.82 21.85 4.21
N ALA A 137 -7.52 23.13 4.44
CA ALA A 137 -8.42 24.25 4.13
C ALA A 137 -8.51 24.55 2.63
N PHE A 138 -7.51 24.17 1.83
CA PHE A 138 -7.39 24.52 0.41
C PHE A 138 -8.62 24.13 -0.43
N GLY A 139 -9.19 22.94 -0.21
CA GLY A 139 -10.41 22.51 -0.90
C GLY A 139 -11.63 23.38 -0.60
N PRO A 140 -12.02 23.57 0.67
CA PRO A 140 -13.10 24.47 1.09
C PRO A 140 -12.90 25.91 0.63
N GLU A 141 -11.68 26.45 0.65
CA GLU A 141 -11.37 27.81 0.16
C GLU A 141 -11.69 27.95 -1.33
N ASN A 142 -11.27 26.97 -2.15
CA ASN A 142 -11.58 26.95 -3.58
C ASN A 142 -13.09 26.82 -3.88
N LEU A 143 -13.85 26.26 -2.94
CA LEU A 143 -15.31 26.19 -3.01
C LEU A 143 -16.00 27.46 -2.45
N CYS A 144 -15.22 28.49 -2.07
CA CYS A 144 -15.71 29.72 -1.49
C CYS A 144 -16.56 29.53 -0.22
N VAL A 145 -16.23 28.53 0.59
CA VAL A 145 -16.85 28.28 1.90
C VAL A 145 -16.52 29.45 2.84
N PRO A 146 -17.47 29.96 3.66
CA PRO A 146 -17.21 31.07 4.60
C PRO A 146 -16.12 30.71 5.63
N GLN A 147 -15.21 31.65 5.92
CA GLN A 147 -14.04 31.45 6.81
C GLN A 147 -14.36 30.77 8.17
N PRO A 148 -15.41 31.14 8.91
CA PRO A 148 -15.72 30.47 10.18
C PRO A 148 -16.09 29.00 10.01
N GLU A 149 -16.68 28.64 8.87
CA GLU A 149 -17.06 27.26 8.54
C GLU A 149 -15.85 26.45 8.10
N ILE A 150 -14.88 27.06 7.37
CA ILE A 150 -13.63 26.39 6.98
C ILE A 150 -12.89 25.89 8.22
N ALA A 151 -12.67 26.74 9.22
CA ALA A 151 -11.98 26.34 10.45
C ALA A 151 -12.65 25.13 11.14
N SER A 152 -14.00 25.14 11.20
CA SER A 152 -14.76 24.03 11.78
C SER A 152 -14.62 22.73 10.96
N ARG A 153 -14.63 22.82 9.63
CA ARG A 153 -14.47 21.68 8.73
C ARG A 153 -13.07 21.09 8.81
N VAL A 154 -12.03 21.94 8.87
CA VAL A 154 -10.62 21.54 9.04
C VAL A 154 -10.44 20.76 10.34
N ASP A 155 -10.89 21.32 11.48
CA ASP A 155 -10.80 20.68 12.79
C ASP A 155 -11.52 19.32 12.82
N ALA A 156 -12.76 19.28 12.28
CA ALA A 156 -13.54 18.04 12.21
C ALA A 156 -12.88 16.97 11.34
N SER A 157 -12.29 17.38 10.21
CA SER A 157 -11.62 16.48 9.27
C SER A 157 -10.32 15.94 9.83
N LEU A 158 -9.46 16.78 10.41
CA LEU A 158 -8.23 16.36 11.08
C LEU A 158 -8.52 15.42 12.26
N LYS A 159 -9.58 15.69 13.02
CA LYS A 159 -10.03 14.81 14.10
C LYS A 159 -10.50 13.46 13.58
N ALA A 160 -11.23 13.41 12.46
CA ALA A 160 -11.74 12.17 11.87
C ALA A 160 -10.62 11.23 11.44
N VAL A 161 -9.44 11.77 11.07
CA VAL A 161 -8.26 10.99 10.66
C VAL A 161 -7.16 10.92 11.73
N CYS A 162 -7.45 11.36 12.98
CA CYS A 162 -6.50 11.38 14.10
C CYS A 162 -5.21 12.17 13.81
N MET A 163 -5.33 13.35 13.18
CA MET A 163 -4.22 14.23 12.83
C MET A 163 -4.28 15.63 13.50
N SER A 164 -5.14 15.82 14.50
CA SER A 164 -5.32 17.14 15.15
C SER A 164 -4.03 17.70 15.77
N GLU A 165 -3.16 16.83 16.32
CA GLU A 165 -1.88 17.25 16.93
C GLU A 165 -0.86 17.75 15.91
N HIS A 166 -1.05 17.41 14.64
CA HIS A 166 -0.17 17.79 13.53
C HIS A 166 -0.70 18.97 12.71
N SER A 167 -1.76 19.65 13.17
CA SER A 167 -2.41 20.75 12.42
C SER A 167 -1.46 21.87 12.01
N LEU A 168 -0.46 22.17 12.82
CA LEU A 168 0.56 23.20 12.58
C LEU A 168 1.90 22.65 12.05
N SER A 169 2.01 21.34 11.78
CA SER A 169 3.20 20.71 11.24
C SER A 169 3.38 21.04 9.75
N ASP A 170 4.64 20.97 9.29
CA ASP A 170 4.93 20.95 7.85
C ASP A 170 4.58 19.56 7.28
N PRO A 171 3.78 19.47 6.20
CA PRO A 171 3.52 18.19 5.53
C PRO A 171 4.78 17.41 5.13
N ALA A 172 5.88 18.10 4.82
CA ALA A 172 7.16 17.49 4.46
C ALA A 172 7.84 16.74 5.62
N ASP A 173 7.48 17.05 6.87
CA ASP A 173 8.01 16.38 8.07
C ASP A 173 7.18 15.15 8.48
N LEU A 174 6.05 14.90 7.80
CA LEU A 174 5.15 13.80 8.11
C LEU A 174 5.65 12.46 7.54
N SER A 175 5.31 11.37 8.22
CA SER A 175 5.46 10.03 7.64
C SER A 175 4.45 9.80 6.52
N GLY A 176 4.73 8.90 5.56
CA GLY A 176 3.80 8.60 4.45
C GLY A 176 2.38 8.26 4.92
N GLY A 177 2.23 7.52 6.03
CA GLY A 177 0.91 7.25 6.61
C GLY A 177 0.22 8.48 7.23
N GLN A 178 0.98 9.44 7.75
CA GLN A 178 0.44 10.71 8.22
C GLN A 178 0.04 11.60 7.05
N THR A 179 0.88 11.68 6.00
CA THR A 179 0.59 12.43 4.78
C THR A 179 -0.68 11.90 4.11
N GLN A 180 -0.84 10.58 4.02
CA GLN A 180 -2.06 9.94 3.49
C GLN A 180 -3.31 10.32 4.30
N ARG A 181 -3.22 10.34 5.62
CA ARG A 181 -4.34 10.77 6.48
C ARG A 181 -4.66 12.25 6.28
N VAL A 182 -3.66 13.11 6.09
CA VAL A 182 -3.87 14.53 5.77
C VAL A 182 -4.56 14.70 4.41
N ALA A 183 -4.16 13.95 3.37
CA ALA A 183 -4.82 13.98 2.07
C ALA A 183 -6.31 13.56 2.18
N ILE A 184 -6.60 12.53 2.99
CA ILE A 184 -8.00 12.14 3.27
C ILE A 184 -8.73 13.26 4.04
N ALA A 185 -8.07 13.92 5.01
CA ALA A 185 -8.69 15.04 5.73
C ALA A 185 -9.04 16.21 4.79
N GLY A 186 -8.15 16.57 3.85
CA GLY A 186 -8.41 17.58 2.80
C GLY A 186 -9.62 17.21 1.94
N ALA A 187 -9.71 15.95 1.53
CA ALA A 187 -10.88 15.44 0.81
C ALA A 187 -12.18 15.55 1.65
N LEU A 188 -12.12 15.21 2.94
CA LEU A 188 -13.28 15.26 3.85
C LEU A 188 -13.73 16.68 4.19
N ALA A 189 -12.82 17.64 4.25
CA ALA A 189 -13.13 19.05 4.52
C ALA A 189 -14.05 19.67 3.45
N MET A 190 -14.07 19.10 2.24
CA MET A 190 -14.99 19.46 1.18
C MET A 190 -16.42 18.93 1.40
N GLU A 191 -16.67 18.08 2.42
CA GLU A 191 -17.94 17.39 2.69
C GLU A 191 -18.49 16.61 1.46
N PRO A 192 -17.68 15.71 0.87
CA PRO A 192 -18.04 15.05 -0.37
C PRO A 192 -19.21 14.07 -0.19
N LYS A 193 -19.97 13.86 -1.27
CA LYS A 193 -20.96 12.78 -1.38
C LYS A 193 -20.35 11.51 -1.98
N ILE A 194 -19.28 11.66 -2.78
CA ILE A 194 -18.48 10.58 -3.34
C ILE A 194 -17.03 10.78 -2.91
N LEU A 195 -16.39 9.72 -2.43
CA LEU A 195 -14.95 9.66 -2.16
C LEU A 195 -14.32 8.60 -3.06
N LEU A 196 -13.40 9.04 -3.91
CA LEU A 196 -12.61 8.19 -4.79
C LEU A 196 -11.23 7.99 -4.17
N LEU A 197 -10.81 6.76 -4.00
CA LEU A 197 -9.55 6.38 -3.37
C LEU A 197 -8.72 5.56 -4.37
N ASP A 198 -7.59 6.09 -4.83
CA ASP A 198 -6.67 5.39 -5.71
C ASP A 198 -5.48 4.86 -4.91
N GLU A 199 -5.51 3.58 -4.58
CA GLU A 199 -4.48 2.87 -3.83
C GLU A 199 -3.99 3.57 -2.53
N PRO A 200 -4.88 4.03 -1.66
CA PRO A 200 -4.52 4.85 -0.49
C PRO A 200 -3.64 4.11 0.52
N CYS A 201 -3.49 2.80 0.39
CA CYS A 201 -2.74 1.95 1.32
C CYS A 201 -1.40 1.44 0.76
N ALA A 202 -1.02 1.81 -0.48
CA ALA A 202 0.11 1.20 -1.20
C ALA A 202 1.48 1.34 -0.50
N MET A 203 1.70 2.46 0.19
CA MET A 203 2.97 2.80 0.85
C MET A 203 2.91 2.67 2.39
N LEU A 204 1.85 2.07 2.92
CA LEU A 204 1.60 2.05 4.36
C LEU A 204 2.01 0.73 5.00
N ASP A 205 2.50 0.81 6.24
CA ASP A 205 2.68 -0.35 7.10
C ASP A 205 1.33 -0.93 7.56
N THR A 206 1.34 -2.07 8.21
CA THR A 206 0.14 -2.78 8.65
C THR A 206 -0.76 -1.92 9.54
N GLN A 207 -0.17 -1.10 10.43
CA GLN A 207 -0.92 -0.21 11.31
C GLN A 207 -1.53 0.97 10.54
N GLY A 208 -0.79 1.56 9.59
CA GLY A 208 -1.27 2.60 8.70
C GLY A 208 -2.46 2.12 7.88
N ARG A 209 -2.37 0.92 7.26
CA ARG A 209 -3.47 0.30 6.51
C ARG A 209 -4.71 0.07 7.37
N SER A 210 -4.53 -0.50 8.55
CA SER A 210 -5.62 -0.71 9.51
C SER A 210 -6.33 0.59 9.88
N SER A 211 -5.57 1.68 10.09
CA SER A 211 -6.12 3.01 10.36
C SER A 211 -6.94 3.56 9.20
N ILE A 212 -6.44 3.44 7.94
CA ILE A 212 -7.18 3.88 6.75
C ILE A 212 -8.47 3.07 6.56
N ARG A 213 -8.41 1.74 6.72
CA ARG A 213 -9.62 0.89 6.67
C ARG A 213 -10.67 1.30 7.70
N ALA A 214 -10.24 1.61 8.94
CA ALA A 214 -11.15 2.09 9.97
C ALA A 214 -11.82 3.43 9.58
N ILE A 215 -11.07 4.36 8.98
CA ILE A 215 -11.59 5.64 8.45
C ILE A 215 -12.61 5.37 7.34
N VAL A 216 -12.25 4.57 6.33
CA VAL A 216 -13.15 4.22 5.20
C VAL A 216 -14.46 3.60 5.72
N ASN A 217 -14.38 2.65 6.66
CA ASN A 217 -15.53 2.03 7.27
C ASN A 217 -16.40 3.02 8.07
N ALA A 218 -15.79 4.00 8.74
CA ALA A 218 -16.53 5.07 9.43
C ALA A 218 -17.27 5.99 8.43
N LEU A 219 -16.66 6.31 7.28
CA LEU A 219 -17.24 7.13 6.23
C LEU A 219 -18.39 6.39 5.53
N ARG A 220 -18.24 5.09 5.25
CA ARG A 220 -19.32 4.23 4.75
C ARG A 220 -20.56 4.29 5.66
N LYS A 221 -20.38 4.16 6.98
CA LYS A 221 -21.49 4.26 7.95
C LYS A 221 -22.19 5.62 7.95
N ARG A 222 -21.51 6.68 7.49
CA ARG A 222 -22.08 8.02 7.31
C ARG A 222 -22.84 8.17 5.98
N GLY A 223 -22.89 7.13 5.14
CA GLY A 223 -23.60 7.10 3.86
C GLY A 223 -22.86 7.78 2.71
N ILE A 224 -21.55 7.98 2.82
CA ILE A 224 -20.72 8.46 1.71
C ILE A 224 -20.56 7.33 0.70
N THR A 225 -20.74 7.63 -0.58
CA THR A 225 -20.41 6.69 -1.66
C THR A 225 -18.91 6.59 -1.80
N ILE A 226 -18.36 5.39 -1.74
CA ILE A 226 -16.91 5.16 -1.78
C ILE A 226 -16.57 4.28 -2.97
N VAL A 227 -15.61 4.72 -3.79
CA VAL A 227 -14.99 3.91 -4.83
C VAL A 227 -13.51 3.78 -4.48
N HIS A 228 -13.09 2.56 -4.17
CA HIS A 228 -11.76 2.28 -3.65
C HIS A 228 -11.00 1.33 -4.60
N VAL A 229 -10.00 1.84 -5.28
CA VAL A 229 -9.03 1.04 -6.04
C VAL A 229 -7.95 0.57 -5.08
N THR A 230 -7.67 -0.72 -5.07
CA THR A 230 -6.65 -1.31 -4.19
C THR A 230 -6.05 -2.59 -4.78
N HIS A 231 -4.84 -2.92 -4.35
CA HIS A 231 -4.19 -4.22 -4.55
C HIS A 231 -4.25 -5.11 -3.31
N PHE A 232 -4.86 -4.64 -2.22
CA PHE A 232 -5.02 -5.40 -0.99
C PHE A 232 -6.39 -6.06 -0.96
N MET A 233 -6.41 -7.39 -1.03
CA MET A 233 -7.65 -8.18 -1.07
C MET A 233 -8.48 -8.01 0.21
N GLU A 234 -7.83 -7.71 1.34
CA GLU A 234 -8.48 -7.45 2.63
C GLU A 234 -9.41 -6.22 2.58
N ASP A 235 -9.08 -5.21 1.77
CA ASP A 235 -9.92 -4.01 1.62
C ASP A 235 -11.24 -4.35 0.93
N ALA A 236 -11.20 -5.31 0.00
CA ALA A 236 -12.39 -5.78 -0.70
C ALA A 236 -13.37 -6.55 0.21
N LEU A 237 -12.88 -7.15 1.33
CA LEU A 237 -13.73 -7.89 2.26
C LEU A 237 -14.76 -7.00 2.96
N ASP A 238 -14.47 -5.71 3.10
CA ASP A 238 -15.35 -4.72 3.74
C ASP A 238 -16.32 -4.06 2.74
N ALA A 239 -16.12 -4.26 1.42
CA ALA A 239 -16.92 -3.62 0.38
C ALA A 239 -18.30 -4.26 0.19
N ASP A 240 -19.29 -3.43 -0.21
CA ASP A 240 -20.63 -3.92 -0.60
C ASP A 240 -20.60 -4.60 -1.97
N ARG A 241 -19.68 -4.16 -2.83
CA ARG A 241 -19.51 -4.64 -4.20
C ARG A 241 -18.04 -4.66 -4.59
N VAL A 242 -17.63 -5.70 -5.28
CA VAL A 242 -16.28 -5.89 -5.81
C VAL A 242 -16.35 -5.95 -7.33
N LEU A 243 -15.58 -5.10 -7.97
CA LEU A 243 -15.38 -5.06 -9.42
C LEU A 243 -13.96 -5.51 -9.72
N VAL A 244 -13.77 -6.40 -10.67
CA VAL A 244 -12.43 -6.78 -11.14
C VAL A 244 -12.26 -6.30 -12.57
N LEU A 245 -11.26 -5.44 -12.79
CA LEU A 245 -10.90 -4.94 -14.11
C LEU A 245 -9.76 -5.76 -14.70
N GLU A 246 -9.94 -6.17 -15.95
CA GLU A 246 -8.92 -6.84 -16.76
C GLU A 246 -8.94 -6.27 -18.18
N GLN A 247 -7.76 -5.84 -18.66
CA GLN A 247 -7.58 -5.31 -20.03
C GLN A 247 -8.64 -4.26 -20.43
N GLY A 248 -8.96 -3.34 -19.52
CA GLY A 248 -9.91 -2.25 -19.76
C GLY A 248 -11.39 -2.67 -19.72
N ARG A 249 -11.72 -3.89 -19.27
CA ARG A 249 -13.09 -4.41 -19.15
C ARG A 249 -13.41 -4.85 -17.73
N ILE A 250 -14.69 -4.87 -17.37
CA ILE A 250 -15.14 -5.50 -16.13
C ILE A 250 -15.18 -7.01 -16.35
N ALA A 251 -14.21 -7.73 -15.78
CA ALA A 251 -14.15 -9.20 -15.85
C ALA A 251 -15.06 -9.86 -14.81
N PHE A 252 -15.31 -9.19 -13.69
CA PHE A 252 -16.19 -9.67 -12.63
C PHE A 252 -16.87 -8.51 -11.91
N ASP A 253 -18.11 -8.74 -11.49
CA ASP A 253 -18.95 -7.81 -10.74
C ASP A 253 -19.82 -8.60 -9.77
N GLY A 254 -19.58 -8.45 -8.47
CA GLY A 254 -20.29 -9.21 -7.43
C GLY A 254 -19.89 -8.78 -6.02
N THR A 255 -20.18 -9.63 -5.05
CA THR A 255 -19.80 -9.44 -3.65
C THR A 255 -18.40 -9.99 -3.36
N ALA A 256 -17.78 -9.59 -2.24
CA ALA A 256 -16.52 -10.16 -1.79
C ALA A 256 -16.62 -11.70 -1.59
N ALA A 257 -17.76 -12.18 -1.05
CA ALA A 257 -17.98 -13.61 -0.87
C ALA A 257 -18.00 -14.38 -2.20
N GLU A 258 -18.58 -13.80 -3.25
CA GLU A 258 -18.60 -14.38 -4.59
C GLU A 258 -17.22 -14.28 -5.26
N THR A 259 -16.49 -13.18 -5.07
CA THR A 259 -15.14 -12.99 -5.63
C THR A 259 -14.17 -14.06 -5.11
N PHE A 260 -14.18 -14.29 -3.80
CA PHE A 260 -13.24 -15.20 -3.11
C PHE A 260 -13.86 -16.57 -2.78
N ALA A 261 -14.91 -16.99 -3.51
CA ALA A 261 -15.65 -18.23 -3.23
C ALA A 261 -14.80 -19.50 -3.43
N CYS A 262 -13.88 -19.51 -4.37
CA CYS A 262 -12.97 -20.63 -4.63
C CYS A 262 -11.67 -20.17 -5.28
N ASP A 263 -10.60 -20.95 -5.08
CA ASP A 263 -9.26 -20.62 -5.57
C ASP A 263 -9.19 -20.57 -7.11
N GLU A 264 -9.98 -21.40 -7.83
CA GLU A 264 -10.02 -21.38 -9.30
C GLU A 264 -10.50 -20.03 -9.84
N ARG A 265 -11.51 -19.43 -9.20
CA ARG A 265 -12.00 -18.09 -9.58
C ARG A 265 -10.98 -17.01 -9.27
N VAL A 266 -10.37 -17.04 -8.08
CA VAL A 266 -9.35 -16.09 -7.67
C VAL A 266 -8.18 -16.12 -8.64
N GLN A 267 -7.71 -17.32 -9.03
CA GLN A 267 -6.65 -17.48 -10.03
C GLN A 267 -7.06 -17.01 -11.43
N ALA A 268 -8.29 -17.32 -11.86
CA ALA A 268 -8.81 -16.89 -13.16
C ALA A 268 -8.95 -15.37 -13.26
N LEU A 269 -9.14 -14.67 -12.14
CA LEU A 269 -9.20 -13.21 -12.05
C LEU A 269 -7.84 -12.57 -11.74
N HIS A 270 -6.75 -13.34 -11.73
CA HIS A 270 -5.41 -12.88 -11.38
C HIS A 270 -5.31 -12.20 -10.00
N LEU A 271 -6.09 -12.68 -9.04
CA LEU A 271 -6.14 -12.20 -7.66
C LEU A 271 -5.40 -13.15 -6.71
N GLU A 272 -5.30 -12.75 -5.44
CA GLU A 272 -4.86 -13.59 -4.33
C GLU A 272 -6.01 -13.76 -3.33
N THR A 273 -6.11 -14.94 -2.71
CA THR A 273 -7.07 -15.16 -1.63
C THR A 273 -6.57 -14.46 -0.36
N PRO A 274 -7.35 -13.55 0.25
CA PRO A 274 -6.93 -12.90 1.49
C PRO A 274 -6.82 -13.93 2.61
N ARG A 275 -5.65 -14.02 3.23
CA ARG A 275 -5.35 -15.00 4.28
C ARG A 275 -5.66 -14.46 5.66
N LYS A 276 -6.32 -15.27 6.46
CA LYS A 276 -6.53 -14.97 7.88
C LYS A 276 -5.23 -15.21 8.68
N PRO A 277 -5.02 -14.51 9.81
CA PRO A 277 -3.86 -14.73 10.67
C PRO A 277 -3.59 -16.20 11.00
N ALA A 278 -4.63 -16.97 11.31
CA ALA A 278 -4.51 -18.40 11.58
C ALA A 278 -3.99 -19.24 10.39
N GLU A 279 -4.23 -18.81 9.16
CA GLU A 279 -3.71 -19.47 7.95
C GLU A 279 -2.26 -19.12 7.73
N ILE A 280 -1.87 -17.85 7.94
CA ILE A 280 -0.49 -17.38 7.89
C ILE A 280 0.36 -18.16 8.91
N LEU A 281 -0.14 -18.30 10.15
CA LEU A 281 0.54 -19.06 11.20
C LEU A 281 0.70 -20.54 10.84
N ARG A 282 -0.31 -21.14 10.19
CA ARG A 282 -0.21 -22.54 9.70
C ARG A 282 0.86 -22.68 8.63
N VAL A 283 0.97 -21.73 7.70
CA VAL A 283 2.00 -21.74 6.66
C VAL A 283 3.38 -21.64 7.30
N ALA A 284 3.58 -20.72 8.25
CA ALA A 284 4.82 -20.57 8.99
C ALA A 284 5.23 -21.84 9.77
N ALA A 285 4.26 -22.49 10.44
CA ALA A 285 4.51 -23.70 11.22
C ALA A 285 4.77 -24.94 10.36
N ALA A 286 4.18 -25.03 9.17
CA ALA A 286 4.35 -26.16 8.26
C ALA A 286 5.70 -26.13 7.50
N ARG A 287 6.35 -24.98 7.47
CA ARG A 287 7.57 -24.80 6.69
C ARG A 287 8.80 -25.26 7.47
N ALA A 288 9.58 -26.16 6.87
CA ALA A 288 10.90 -26.51 7.37
C ALA A 288 11.86 -25.33 7.17
N VAL A 289 12.41 -24.81 8.25
CA VAL A 289 13.47 -23.78 8.19
C VAL A 289 14.77 -24.46 7.79
N ALA A 290 15.47 -23.91 6.80
CA ALA A 290 16.77 -24.41 6.41
C ALA A 290 17.75 -24.30 7.59
N PRO A 291 18.51 -25.36 7.92
CA PRO A 291 19.50 -25.28 8.98
C PRO A 291 20.56 -24.24 8.60
N THR A 292 20.81 -23.30 9.50
CA THR A 292 21.93 -22.34 9.36
C THR A 292 23.23 -23.09 9.53
N SER A 293 24.00 -23.29 8.45
CA SER A 293 25.30 -23.96 8.46
C SER A 293 26.33 -23.13 7.70
N GLY A 294 27.56 -23.10 8.21
CA GLY A 294 28.67 -22.35 7.62
C GLY A 294 28.87 -20.95 8.22
N ASP A 295 29.81 -20.22 7.62
CA ASP A 295 30.10 -18.83 8.02
C ASP A 295 28.99 -17.88 7.55
N PRO A 296 28.58 -16.91 8.37
CA PRO A 296 27.56 -15.95 8.00
C PRO A 296 28.06 -15.01 6.88
N SER A 297 27.24 -14.79 5.86
CA SER A 297 27.55 -13.82 4.80
C SER A 297 27.40 -12.38 5.29
N VAL A 298 26.50 -12.12 6.25
CA VAL A 298 26.33 -10.80 6.85
C VAL A 298 26.31 -10.94 8.37
N THR A 299 27.12 -10.10 9.05
CA THR A 299 27.16 -10.06 10.52
C THR A 299 27.02 -8.62 10.99
N PHE A 300 26.06 -8.38 11.86
CA PHE A 300 25.92 -7.17 12.67
C PHE A 300 26.34 -7.50 14.11
N ASP A 301 27.28 -6.79 14.66
CA ASP A 301 27.75 -6.94 16.05
C ASP A 301 27.64 -5.59 16.78
N ARG A 302 26.64 -5.47 17.65
CA ARG A 302 26.33 -4.30 18.49
C ARG A 302 26.34 -2.97 17.73
N VAL A 303 25.66 -2.97 16.60
CA VAL A 303 25.65 -1.84 15.67
C VAL A 303 24.74 -0.74 16.16
N SER A 304 25.29 0.48 16.24
CA SER A 304 24.52 1.70 16.50
C SER A 304 24.75 2.73 15.41
N PHE A 305 23.68 3.48 15.04
CA PHE A 305 23.75 4.48 13.98
C PHE A 305 22.87 5.70 14.28
N SER A 306 23.34 6.89 13.85
CA SER A 306 22.60 8.15 13.92
C SER A 306 22.83 9.00 12.68
N TYR A 307 21.74 9.46 12.04
CA TYR A 307 21.81 10.38 10.90
C TYR A 307 22.43 11.74 11.25
N ALA A 308 22.11 12.27 12.43
CA ALA A 308 22.65 13.55 12.88
C ALA A 308 24.16 13.50 13.14
N ALA A 309 24.67 12.38 13.66
CA ALA A 309 26.10 12.16 13.83
C ALA A 309 26.83 11.92 12.49
N ALA A 310 26.18 11.28 11.54
CA ALA A 310 26.72 11.03 10.21
C ALA A 310 26.88 12.33 9.39
N ARG A 311 25.95 13.29 9.54
CA ARG A 311 26.01 14.61 8.89
C ARG A 311 27.11 15.53 9.46
N ASN A 312 27.56 15.30 10.70
CA ASN A 312 28.58 16.16 11.36
C ASN A 312 29.72 15.34 11.97
N PRO A 313 30.76 15.01 11.18
CA PRO A 313 31.83 14.11 11.59
C PRO A 313 32.66 14.63 12.78
N ARG A 314 32.59 15.93 13.10
CA ARG A 314 33.26 16.51 14.30
C ARG A 314 32.56 16.07 15.60
N ARG A 315 31.29 15.74 15.58
CA ARG A 315 30.55 15.17 16.73
C ARG A 315 30.88 13.69 16.99
N ARG A 316 31.37 12.95 15.98
CA ARG A 316 31.78 11.55 16.08
C ARG A 316 32.86 11.31 17.16
N ARG A 317 33.80 12.28 17.35
CA ARG A 317 34.87 12.20 18.36
C ARG A 317 34.42 12.49 19.79
N GLY A 318 33.29 13.14 20.00
CA GLY A 318 32.80 13.55 21.32
C GLY A 318 31.91 12.51 22.02
N LEU A 319 31.30 11.55 21.29
CA LEU A 319 30.40 10.59 21.89
C LEU A 319 31.10 9.44 22.66
N PHE A 320 32.37 9.15 22.36
CA PHE A 320 33.13 8.04 22.95
C PHE A 320 34.38 8.46 23.72
N GLY A 321 34.67 9.75 23.83
CA GLY A 321 35.81 10.30 24.57
C GLY A 321 35.39 10.79 25.96
N GLY A 322 35.62 9.97 26.98
CA GLY A 322 35.85 10.27 28.41
C GLY A 322 35.03 11.32 29.15
N ARG A 323 34.38 10.87 30.24
CA ARG A 323 34.06 11.58 31.50
C ARG A 323 34.13 13.14 31.51
N ASN A 324 33.26 13.82 30.77
CA ASN A 324 32.75 15.14 31.15
C ASN A 324 31.40 15.30 30.42
N ARG A 325 30.31 14.82 31.04
CA ARG A 325 28.95 15.23 30.69
C ARG A 325 28.82 16.70 31.11
N ALA A 326 29.01 17.61 30.16
CA ALA A 326 28.44 18.94 30.27
C ALA A 326 26.90 18.77 30.22
N GLU A 327 26.25 19.14 31.31
CA GLU A 327 24.80 19.24 31.40
C GLU A 327 24.30 20.15 30.27
N GLY A 328 23.49 19.59 29.31
CA GLY A 328 22.92 20.33 28.19
C GLY A 328 23.12 19.69 26.79
N SER A 329 23.77 18.54 26.66
CA SER A 329 23.86 17.83 25.39
C SER A 329 22.52 17.19 25.06
N ILE A 330 21.77 17.75 24.09
CA ILE A 330 20.63 17.10 23.45
C ILE A 330 21.12 15.75 22.95
N ALA A 331 20.61 14.66 23.50
CA ALA A 331 20.94 13.30 23.08
C ALA A 331 20.62 13.18 21.58
N THR A 332 21.63 12.87 20.77
CA THR A 332 21.44 12.69 19.32
C THR A 332 20.57 11.46 19.11
N PRO A 333 19.39 11.57 18.48
CA PRO A 333 18.51 10.43 18.30
C PRO A 333 19.22 9.33 17.50
N LEU A 334 19.21 8.11 18.04
CA LEU A 334 19.76 6.93 17.38
C LEU A 334 18.68 6.33 16.48
N ALA A 335 19.04 6.02 15.24
CA ALA A 335 18.19 5.27 14.32
C ALA A 335 18.35 3.76 14.53
N LEU A 336 19.54 3.33 15.00
CA LEU A 336 19.81 1.96 15.46
C LEU A 336 20.60 2.01 16.75
N GLU A 337 20.30 1.09 17.66
CA GLU A 337 20.92 0.98 18.98
C GLU A 337 21.17 -0.49 19.33
N ASP A 338 22.46 -0.86 19.40
CA ASP A 338 22.97 -2.18 19.82
C ASP A 338 22.37 -3.37 19.02
N LEU A 339 22.19 -3.18 17.71
CA LEU A 339 21.62 -4.23 16.84
C LEU A 339 22.65 -5.30 16.53
N SER A 340 22.31 -6.57 16.79
CA SER A 340 23.15 -7.73 16.49
C SER A 340 22.33 -8.84 15.83
N PHE A 341 22.81 -9.35 14.70
CA PHE A 341 22.25 -10.52 14.00
C PHE A 341 23.21 -11.06 12.95
N GLN A 342 22.88 -12.23 12.41
CA GLN A 342 23.63 -12.90 11.34
C GLN A 342 22.68 -13.38 10.25
N ALA A 343 23.12 -13.30 8.97
CA ALA A 343 22.43 -13.88 7.83
C ALA A 343 23.36 -14.85 7.10
N PHE A 344 22.82 -16.01 6.72
CA PHE A 344 23.61 -17.16 6.24
C PHE A 344 23.34 -17.43 4.76
N PRO A 345 24.29 -18.09 4.04
CA PRO A 345 24.09 -18.51 2.66
C PRO A 345 22.85 -19.40 2.49
N GLY A 346 22.12 -19.19 1.39
CA GLY A 346 20.91 -19.96 1.08
C GLY A 346 19.73 -19.71 2.01
N THR A 347 19.75 -18.62 2.82
CA THR A 347 18.65 -18.25 3.72
C THR A 347 18.09 -16.87 3.41
N LEU A 348 16.84 -16.65 3.81
CA LEU A 348 16.20 -15.34 3.79
C LEU A 348 15.93 -14.87 5.23
N THR A 349 16.56 -13.74 5.58
CA THR A 349 16.31 -13.02 6.84
C THR A 349 15.34 -11.88 6.58
N ALA A 350 14.17 -11.88 7.21
CA ALA A 350 13.17 -10.83 7.13
C ALA A 350 13.37 -9.81 8.26
N LEU A 351 13.42 -8.52 7.89
CA LEU A 351 13.40 -7.38 8.82
C LEU A 351 11.98 -6.82 8.84
N VAL A 352 11.29 -6.91 9.97
CA VAL A 352 9.93 -6.44 10.15
C VAL A 352 9.85 -5.40 11.26
N GLY A 353 8.80 -4.57 11.29
CA GLY A 353 8.61 -3.53 12.30
C GLY A 353 7.89 -2.32 11.73
N GLN A 354 7.48 -1.40 12.59
CA GLN A 354 6.77 -0.18 12.20
C GLN A 354 7.64 0.76 11.36
N THR A 355 7.02 1.71 10.66
CA THR A 355 7.73 2.78 9.95
C THR A 355 8.59 3.57 10.97
N GLY A 356 9.84 3.85 10.59
CA GLY A 356 10.81 4.52 11.49
C GLY A 356 11.50 3.61 12.52
N SER A 357 11.26 2.29 12.51
CA SER A 357 11.92 1.36 13.44
C SER A 357 13.40 1.07 13.13
N GLY A 358 13.92 1.54 11.98
CA GLY A 358 15.33 1.37 11.58
C GLY A 358 15.58 0.32 10.49
N LYS A 359 14.55 -0.26 9.87
CA LYS A 359 14.67 -1.32 8.83
C LYS A 359 15.51 -0.89 7.62
N SER A 360 15.13 0.21 6.96
CA SER A 360 15.86 0.72 5.78
C SER A 360 17.27 1.18 6.16
N THR A 361 17.47 1.71 7.37
CA THR A 361 18.81 2.02 7.90
C THR A 361 19.66 0.77 8.05
N THR A 362 19.06 -0.34 8.51
CA THR A 362 19.75 -1.64 8.60
C THR A 362 20.10 -2.17 7.20
N ALA A 363 19.18 -2.05 6.25
CA ALA A 363 19.42 -2.42 4.84
C ALA A 363 20.58 -1.60 4.23
N GLU A 364 20.60 -0.29 4.42
CA GLU A 364 21.67 0.58 3.92
C GLU A 364 23.04 0.28 4.56
N LEU A 365 23.08 -0.08 5.84
CA LEU A 365 24.30 -0.52 6.51
C LEU A 365 24.77 -1.89 6.02
N ALA A 366 23.84 -2.82 5.76
CA ALA A 366 24.15 -4.13 5.17
C ALA A 366 24.74 -4.02 3.75
N CYS A 367 24.48 -2.91 3.05
CA CYS A 367 25.03 -2.63 1.72
C CYS A 367 26.29 -1.73 1.75
N ALA A 368 26.83 -1.40 2.94
CA ALA A 368 27.90 -0.43 3.12
C ALA A 368 27.63 0.95 2.46
N LEU A 369 26.34 1.29 2.25
CA LEU A 369 25.92 2.64 1.81
C LEU A 369 26.08 3.64 2.95
N LYS A 370 25.93 3.16 4.19
CA LYS A 370 26.22 3.89 5.42
C LYS A 370 27.21 3.10 6.28
N LEU A 371 27.91 3.80 7.17
CA LEU A 371 28.86 3.19 8.09
C LEU A 371 28.32 3.27 9.52
N PRO A 372 28.51 2.22 10.34
CA PRO A 372 28.06 2.24 11.73
C PRO A 372 28.76 3.32 12.54
N LEU A 373 28.06 3.88 13.52
CA LEU A 373 28.63 4.81 14.50
C LEU A 373 29.41 4.05 15.57
N ALA A 374 28.90 2.89 15.98
CA ALA A 374 29.53 1.94 16.89
C ALA A 374 29.16 0.52 16.48
N GLY A 375 29.94 -0.46 16.95
CA GLY A 375 29.84 -1.86 16.52
C GLY A 375 30.46 -2.09 15.16
N THR A 376 30.25 -3.29 14.60
CA THR A 376 30.82 -3.70 13.30
C THR A 376 29.75 -4.33 12.41
N VAL A 377 29.82 -4.02 11.10
CA VAL A 377 29.06 -4.73 10.06
C VAL A 377 30.06 -5.39 9.15
N ARG A 378 29.92 -6.70 8.95
CA ARG A 378 30.77 -7.48 8.02
C ARG A 378 29.92 -8.10 6.93
N ILE A 379 30.46 -8.07 5.70
CA ILE A 379 29.87 -8.70 4.51
C ILE A 379 30.91 -9.66 3.93
N CYS A 380 30.58 -10.94 3.86
CA CYS A 380 31.49 -12.02 3.45
C CYS A 380 32.85 -11.93 4.18
N GLY A 381 32.81 -11.65 5.49
CA GLY A 381 33.99 -11.52 6.36
C GLY A 381 34.68 -10.15 6.31
N VAL A 382 34.38 -9.29 5.33
CA VAL A 382 34.98 -7.95 5.18
C VAL A 382 34.24 -6.92 6.01
N ASP A 383 34.95 -6.13 6.82
CA ASP A 383 34.37 -5.04 7.61
C ASP A 383 33.97 -3.86 6.70
N THR A 384 32.74 -3.40 6.79
CA THR A 384 32.22 -2.28 5.97
C THR A 384 32.92 -0.95 6.27
N ALA A 385 33.54 -0.82 7.43
CA ALA A 385 34.34 0.37 7.81
C ALA A 385 35.71 0.39 7.13
N ASP A 386 36.19 -0.71 6.57
CA ASP A 386 37.45 -0.76 5.83
C ASP A 386 37.28 -0.16 4.43
N LEU A 387 37.73 1.09 4.29
CA LEU A 387 37.60 1.86 3.05
C LEU A 387 38.41 1.28 1.88
N ASN A 388 39.47 0.47 2.17
CA ASN A 388 40.31 -0.10 1.13
C ASN A 388 39.61 -1.25 0.41
N HIS A 389 38.63 -1.90 1.06
CA HIS A 389 37.89 -3.05 0.53
C HIS A 389 36.46 -2.73 0.07
N ARG A 390 36.13 -1.44 -0.12
CA ARG A 390 34.78 -1.03 -0.58
C ARG A 390 34.40 -1.60 -1.95
N SER A 391 35.35 -1.72 -2.86
CA SER A 391 35.10 -2.35 -4.17
C SER A 391 34.74 -3.83 -4.03
N ASP A 392 35.39 -4.53 -3.10
CA ASP A 392 35.14 -5.94 -2.85
C ASP A 392 33.74 -6.15 -2.24
N ILE A 393 33.38 -5.32 -1.25
CA ILE A 393 32.04 -5.35 -0.66
C ILE A 393 30.95 -5.18 -1.73
N ARG A 394 31.11 -4.21 -2.64
CA ARG A 394 30.15 -3.96 -3.72
C ARG A 394 30.02 -5.10 -4.73
N ARG A 395 31.03 -5.93 -4.85
CA ARG A 395 30.96 -7.17 -5.67
C ARG A 395 30.12 -8.25 -5.01
N HIS A 396 30.03 -8.23 -3.68
CA HIS A 396 29.33 -9.26 -2.90
C HIS A 396 27.90 -8.87 -2.53
N VAL A 397 27.56 -7.56 -2.47
CA VAL A 397 26.23 -7.14 -2.02
C VAL A 397 25.52 -6.28 -3.04
N GLY A 398 24.27 -6.68 -3.38
CA GLY A 398 23.32 -5.93 -4.19
C GLY A 398 22.21 -5.32 -3.34
N TYR A 399 21.72 -4.17 -3.75
CA TYR A 399 20.65 -3.44 -3.09
C TYR A 399 19.50 -3.11 -4.06
N VAL A 400 18.32 -3.57 -3.71
CA VAL A 400 17.07 -3.19 -4.38
C VAL A 400 16.30 -2.28 -3.44
N SER A 401 16.17 -1.01 -3.80
CA SER A 401 15.45 -0.02 -2.99
C SER A 401 13.93 -0.19 -3.12
N GLN A 402 13.16 0.47 -2.24
CA GLN A 402 11.71 0.45 -2.22
C GLN A 402 11.06 0.90 -3.55
N LEU A 403 11.68 1.86 -4.24
CA LEU A 403 11.27 2.36 -5.56
C LEU A 403 12.42 2.12 -6.56
N PRO A 404 12.64 0.86 -6.99
CA PRO A 404 13.80 0.52 -7.80
C PRO A 404 13.78 1.20 -9.18
N GLU A 405 12.60 1.57 -9.70
CA GLU A 405 12.44 2.33 -10.93
C GLU A 405 13.10 3.71 -10.88
N ARG A 406 13.27 4.30 -9.70
CA ARG A 406 14.02 5.56 -9.52
C ARG A 406 15.53 5.38 -9.66
N GLN A 407 16.02 4.15 -9.74
CA GLN A 407 17.44 3.84 -9.96
C GLN A 407 17.80 3.76 -11.45
N LEU A 408 16.80 3.75 -12.33
CA LEU A 408 16.99 3.76 -13.79
C LEU A 408 17.56 5.10 -14.25
N PHE A 409 18.58 5.07 -15.12
CA PHE A 409 19.29 6.29 -15.56
C PHE A 409 19.80 6.23 -17.00
N ALA A 410 19.89 5.04 -17.62
CA ALA A 410 20.45 4.88 -18.94
C ALA A 410 19.43 5.17 -20.07
N GLU A 411 19.95 5.38 -21.28
CA GLU A 411 19.12 5.65 -22.46
C GLU A 411 18.39 4.39 -22.96
N THR A 412 18.99 3.20 -22.75
CA THR A 412 18.44 1.92 -23.19
C THR A 412 18.31 0.94 -22.03
N VAL A 413 17.36 -0.01 -22.13
CA VAL A 413 17.22 -1.14 -21.20
C VAL A 413 18.50 -1.95 -21.12
N PHE A 414 19.16 -2.19 -22.27
CA PHE A 414 20.41 -2.93 -22.28
C PHE A 414 21.50 -2.24 -21.48
N ASP A 415 21.71 -0.94 -21.70
CA ASP A 415 22.79 -0.20 -21.03
C ASP A 415 22.53 -0.04 -19.52
N ASP A 416 21.26 0.07 -19.12
CA ASP A 416 20.90 0.15 -17.72
C ASP A 416 21.25 -1.17 -16.99
N VAL A 417 20.83 -2.30 -17.51
CA VAL A 417 21.12 -3.63 -16.94
C VAL A 417 22.61 -4.00 -17.06
N ALA A 418 23.28 -3.57 -18.15
CA ALA A 418 24.70 -3.84 -18.38
C ALA A 418 25.64 -3.02 -17.49
N PHE A 419 25.16 -1.95 -16.86
CA PHE A 419 26.00 -1.03 -16.09
C PHE A 419 26.79 -1.71 -14.98
N GLY A 420 26.12 -2.55 -14.18
CA GLY A 420 26.75 -3.30 -13.11
C GLY A 420 27.84 -4.25 -13.62
N PRO A 421 27.54 -5.19 -14.52
CA PRO A 421 28.51 -6.12 -15.13
C PRO A 421 29.70 -5.42 -15.79
N ARG A 422 29.49 -4.31 -16.51
CA ARG A 422 30.59 -3.51 -17.07
C ARG A 422 31.51 -2.94 -16.01
N ASN A 423 30.96 -2.42 -14.91
CA ASN A 423 31.76 -1.93 -13.78
C ASN A 423 32.52 -3.05 -13.05
N MET A 424 32.10 -4.30 -13.22
CA MET A 424 32.85 -5.47 -12.76
C MET A 424 33.94 -5.90 -13.75
N HIS A 425 34.17 -5.15 -14.83
CA HIS A 425 35.18 -5.40 -15.87
C HIS A 425 34.98 -6.72 -16.63
N MET A 426 33.75 -7.15 -16.85
CA MET A 426 33.41 -8.32 -17.66
C MET A 426 33.57 -8.03 -19.15
N SER A 427 33.78 -9.08 -19.95
CA SER A 427 33.77 -8.95 -21.43
C SER A 427 32.36 -8.62 -21.94
N GLU A 428 32.24 -7.92 -23.08
CA GLU A 428 30.92 -7.55 -23.63
C GLU A 428 30.05 -8.78 -23.98
N ASP A 429 30.66 -9.89 -24.37
CA ASP A 429 29.92 -11.14 -24.59
C ASP A 429 29.31 -11.69 -23.28
N GLU A 430 30.08 -11.65 -22.19
CA GLU A 430 29.61 -12.04 -20.87
C GLU A 430 28.56 -11.06 -20.35
N VAL A 431 28.75 -9.74 -20.52
CA VAL A 431 27.76 -8.70 -20.20
C VAL A 431 26.44 -9.01 -20.91
N ARG A 432 26.47 -9.27 -22.22
CA ARG A 432 25.26 -9.57 -22.99
C ARG A 432 24.54 -10.82 -22.48
N SER A 433 25.29 -11.89 -22.17
CA SER A 433 24.72 -13.11 -21.58
C SER A 433 24.02 -12.80 -20.24
N ARG A 434 24.71 -12.08 -19.34
CA ARG A 434 24.19 -11.68 -18.03
C ARG A 434 22.93 -10.82 -18.11
N VAL A 435 22.92 -9.85 -19.04
CA VAL A 435 21.76 -8.98 -19.29
C VAL A 435 20.55 -9.81 -19.75
N CYS A 436 20.74 -10.69 -20.75
CA CYS A 436 19.65 -11.52 -21.25
C CYS A 436 19.10 -12.47 -20.16
N GLU A 437 19.97 -13.14 -19.41
CA GLU A 437 19.56 -14.02 -18.34
C GLU A 437 18.83 -13.28 -17.21
N ALA A 438 19.33 -12.09 -16.83
CA ALA A 438 18.71 -11.28 -15.78
C ALA A 438 17.32 -10.79 -16.21
N LEU A 439 17.14 -10.35 -17.47
CA LEU A 439 15.85 -9.95 -18.01
C LEU A 439 14.86 -11.14 -18.02
N VAL A 440 15.31 -12.32 -18.43
CA VAL A 440 14.47 -13.54 -18.41
C VAL A 440 14.05 -13.89 -16.97
N SER A 441 14.95 -13.75 -16.00
CA SER A 441 14.64 -14.06 -14.59
C SER A 441 13.55 -13.15 -13.98
N VAL A 442 13.38 -11.95 -14.53
CA VAL A 442 12.31 -11.01 -14.15
C VAL A 442 11.14 -11.00 -15.14
N ASN A 443 11.04 -12.04 -15.99
CA ASN A 443 9.94 -12.26 -16.93
C ASN A 443 9.85 -11.21 -18.06
N LEU A 444 10.99 -10.64 -18.46
CA LEU A 444 11.12 -9.80 -19.64
C LEU A 444 11.86 -10.57 -20.73
N THR A 445 11.22 -10.74 -21.90
CA THR A 445 11.87 -11.38 -23.05
C THR A 445 12.86 -10.40 -23.66
N PRO A 446 14.18 -10.71 -23.74
CA PRO A 446 15.22 -9.81 -24.23
C PRO A 446 15.23 -9.74 -25.77
N THR A 447 14.17 -9.15 -26.35
CA THR A 447 14.09 -8.88 -27.78
C THR A 447 14.96 -7.68 -28.15
N ASP A 448 15.45 -7.61 -29.40
CA ASP A 448 16.24 -6.46 -29.85
C ASP A 448 15.46 -5.15 -29.69
N GLU A 449 14.14 -5.18 -29.88
CA GLU A 449 13.27 -4.02 -29.64
C GLU A 449 13.30 -3.58 -28.17
N LEU A 450 13.16 -4.52 -27.23
CA LEU A 450 13.20 -4.19 -25.79
C LEU A 450 14.56 -3.66 -25.37
N LEU A 451 15.64 -4.29 -25.85
CA LEU A 451 17.01 -3.93 -25.46
C LEU A 451 17.41 -2.51 -25.84
N VAL A 452 16.93 -2.00 -26.99
CA VAL A 452 17.22 -0.62 -27.46
C VAL A 452 16.20 0.40 -26.99
N ARG A 453 15.09 -0.06 -26.37
CA ARG A 453 14.03 0.82 -25.90
C ARG A 453 14.46 1.58 -24.65
N SER A 454 13.99 2.83 -24.51
CA SER A 454 14.22 3.61 -23.29
C SER A 454 13.49 3.00 -22.09
N PRO A 455 14.15 2.79 -20.94
CA PRO A 455 13.50 2.32 -19.72
C PRO A 455 12.31 3.20 -19.32
N PHE A 456 12.41 4.52 -19.53
CA PHE A 456 11.39 5.50 -19.16
C PHE A 456 10.11 5.44 -20.02
N SER A 457 10.17 4.73 -21.16
CA SER A 457 8.99 4.48 -22.01
C SER A 457 8.22 3.21 -21.65
N LEU A 458 8.72 2.45 -20.67
CA LEU A 458 8.12 1.22 -20.18
C LEU A 458 7.02 1.50 -19.14
N SER A 459 6.11 0.55 -18.94
CA SER A 459 5.17 0.62 -17.82
C SER A 459 5.93 0.56 -16.49
N GLY A 460 5.36 1.12 -15.40
CA GLY A 460 6.00 1.12 -14.08
C GLY A 460 6.41 -0.28 -13.61
N GLY A 461 5.58 -1.30 -13.85
CA GLY A 461 5.94 -2.69 -13.55
C GLY A 461 7.12 -3.21 -14.37
N GLN A 462 7.22 -2.85 -15.66
CA GLN A 462 8.37 -3.20 -16.48
C GLN A 462 9.63 -2.43 -16.06
N GLN A 463 9.51 -1.14 -15.73
CA GLN A 463 10.63 -0.34 -15.19
C GLN A 463 11.21 -0.99 -13.94
N ARG A 464 10.35 -1.42 -13.01
CA ARG A 464 10.75 -2.12 -11.80
C ARG A 464 11.45 -3.45 -12.10
N SER A 465 10.94 -4.21 -13.06
CA SER A 465 11.59 -5.45 -13.53
C SER A 465 12.97 -5.18 -14.12
N VAL A 466 13.15 -4.12 -14.93
CA VAL A 466 14.46 -3.74 -15.50
C VAL A 466 15.43 -3.34 -14.38
N ALA A 467 15.01 -2.53 -13.42
CA ALA A 467 15.85 -2.15 -12.28
C ALA A 467 16.30 -3.36 -11.45
N LEU A 468 15.38 -4.30 -11.20
CA LEU A 468 15.69 -5.57 -10.52
C LEU A 468 16.68 -6.42 -11.35
N ALA A 469 16.49 -6.51 -12.67
CA ALA A 469 17.42 -7.20 -13.57
C ALA A 469 18.83 -6.61 -13.51
N GLY A 470 18.95 -5.27 -13.40
CA GLY A 470 20.26 -4.59 -13.24
C GLY A 470 21.04 -5.06 -12.00
N VAL A 471 20.35 -5.30 -10.89
CA VAL A 471 20.98 -5.86 -9.68
C VAL A 471 21.31 -7.34 -9.88
N LEU A 472 20.40 -8.14 -10.43
CA LEU A 472 20.57 -9.58 -10.61
C LEU A 472 21.68 -9.92 -11.63
N ALA A 473 21.90 -9.09 -12.63
CA ALA A 473 22.94 -9.26 -13.65
C ALA A 473 24.36 -9.34 -13.03
N MET A 474 24.55 -8.75 -11.84
CA MET A 474 25.82 -8.82 -11.12
C MET A 474 26.06 -10.15 -10.40
N ARG A 475 25.02 -10.97 -10.16
CA ARG A 475 25.09 -12.27 -9.44
C ARG A 475 25.83 -12.20 -8.11
N GLN A 476 25.42 -11.25 -7.27
CA GLN A 476 26.03 -11.03 -5.96
C GLN A 476 25.62 -12.09 -4.95
N ASP A 477 26.50 -12.41 -3.99
CA ASP A 477 26.28 -13.44 -2.96
C ASP A 477 25.20 -13.04 -1.95
N VAL A 478 25.08 -11.73 -1.69
CA VAL A 478 24.13 -11.12 -0.76
C VAL A 478 23.21 -10.16 -1.52
N LEU A 479 21.91 -10.31 -1.34
CA LEU A 479 20.91 -9.38 -1.87
C LEU A 479 20.10 -8.81 -0.73
N VAL A 480 20.08 -7.48 -0.65
CA VAL A 480 19.26 -6.71 0.30
C VAL A 480 18.12 -6.06 -0.48
N LEU A 481 16.89 -6.37 -0.09
CA LEU A 481 15.68 -5.94 -0.78
C LEU A 481 14.82 -5.14 0.20
N ASP A 482 14.57 -3.88 -0.12
CA ASP A 482 13.72 -3.00 0.69
C ASP A 482 12.32 -2.95 0.07
N GLU A 483 11.34 -3.60 0.70
CA GLU A 483 9.94 -3.70 0.25
C GLU A 483 9.78 -4.18 -1.22
N PRO A 484 10.37 -5.32 -1.61
CA PRO A 484 10.44 -5.71 -3.03
C PRO A 484 9.07 -5.97 -3.67
N MET A 485 8.02 -6.20 -2.88
CA MET A 485 6.67 -6.52 -3.34
C MET A 485 5.68 -5.36 -3.18
N ALA A 486 6.09 -4.21 -2.61
CA ALA A 486 5.22 -3.05 -2.43
C ALA A 486 4.73 -2.50 -3.78
N GLY A 487 3.44 -2.17 -3.90
CA GLY A 487 2.85 -1.62 -5.13
C GLY A 487 2.80 -2.58 -6.34
N LEU A 488 3.11 -3.87 -6.14
CA LEU A 488 2.92 -4.89 -7.16
C LEU A 488 1.49 -5.46 -7.09
N ASP A 489 0.97 -5.77 -8.28
CA ASP A 489 -0.24 -6.58 -8.40
C ASP A 489 0.01 -8.03 -7.95
N PRO A 490 -1.02 -8.85 -7.76
CA PRO A 490 -0.87 -10.22 -7.28
C PRO A 490 0.06 -11.08 -8.13
N ASP A 491 -0.01 -10.96 -9.45
CA ASP A 491 0.88 -11.69 -10.36
C ASP A 491 2.34 -11.23 -10.25
N GLY A 492 2.56 -9.93 -10.10
CA GLY A 492 3.87 -9.36 -9.85
C GLY A 492 4.47 -9.88 -8.53
N ARG A 493 3.69 -9.91 -7.45
CA ARG A 493 4.12 -10.47 -6.16
C ARG A 493 4.49 -11.95 -6.27
N ARG A 494 3.66 -12.75 -6.95
CA ARG A 494 3.93 -14.17 -7.18
C ARG A 494 5.26 -14.37 -7.89
N ARG A 495 5.51 -13.63 -8.98
CA ARG A 495 6.79 -13.68 -9.73
C ARG A 495 8.00 -13.33 -8.85
N VAL A 496 7.91 -12.28 -8.04
CA VAL A 496 9.00 -11.90 -7.13
C VAL A 496 9.22 -12.97 -6.04
N ARG A 497 8.15 -13.54 -5.46
CA ARG A 497 8.28 -14.67 -4.51
C ARG A 497 9.02 -15.86 -5.13
N ASP A 498 8.66 -16.23 -6.36
CA ASP A 498 9.31 -17.37 -7.06
C ASP A 498 10.77 -17.07 -7.38
N LEU A 499 11.08 -15.84 -7.78
CA LEU A 499 12.46 -15.38 -7.97
C LEU A 499 13.28 -15.47 -6.67
N LEU A 500 12.73 -14.97 -5.54
CA LEU A 500 13.43 -15.03 -4.24
C LEU A 500 13.65 -16.49 -3.79
N ARG A 501 12.68 -17.39 -4.03
CA ARG A 501 12.87 -18.83 -3.79
C ARG A 501 13.99 -19.41 -4.64
N ALA A 502 14.04 -19.07 -5.94
CA ALA A 502 15.09 -19.53 -6.84
C ALA A 502 16.48 -19.04 -6.43
N LEU A 503 16.61 -17.76 -6.08
CA LEU A 503 17.87 -17.17 -5.60
C LEU A 503 18.36 -17.83 -4.30
N LYS A 504 17.45 -18.05 -3.36
CA LYS A 504 17.72 -18.75 -2.11
C LYS A 504 18.21 -20.19 -2.37
N HIS A 505 17.54 -20.94 -3.24
CA HIS A 505 17.96 -22.29 -3.63
C HIS A 505 19.30 -22.32 -4.36
N ALA A 506 19.65 -21.25 -5.08
CA ALA A 506 20.95 -21.07 -5.71
C ALA A 506 22.08 -20.74 -4.69
N GLY A 507 21.75 -20.56 -3.41
CA GLY A 507 22.71 -20.30 -2.34
C GLY A 507 22.89 -18.83 -1.98
N SER A 508 22.15 -17.89 -2.60
CA SER A 508 22.22 -16.47 -2.27
C SER A 508 21.72 -16.20 -0.85
N THR A 509 22.37 -15.28 -0.15
CA THR A 509 21.91 -14.75 1.14
C THR A 509 20.95 -13.61 0.89
N LEU A 510 19.73 -13.69 1.40
CA LEU A 510 18.70 -12.66 1.20
C LEU A 510 18.38 -11.95 2.51
N ILE A 511 18.39 -10.63 2.49
CA ILE A 511 17.85 -9.79 3.58
C ILE A 511 16.68 -9.01 2.99
N MET A 512 15.48 -9.21 3.52
CA MET A 512 14.26 -8.59 3.01
C MET A 512 13.61 -7.72 4.08
N VAL A 513 13.48 -6.44 3.82
CA VAL A 513 12.59 -5.55 4.58
C VAL A 513 11.18 -5.74 4.06
N THR A 514 10.22 -6.00 4.92
CA THR A 514 8.81 -6.14 4.52
C THR A 514 7.84 -5.86 5.66
N HIS A 515 6.63 -5.45 5.28
CA HIS A 515 5.47 -5.34 6.17
C HIS A 515 4.46 -6.48 5.97
N SER A 516 4.69 -7.37 4.98
CA SER A 516 3.80 -8.49 4.67
C SER A 516 4.14 -9.71 5.53
N MET A 517 3.28 -10.03 6.49
CA MET A 517 3.43 -11.24 7.31
C MET A 517 3.21 -12.52 6.50
N GLU A 518 2.48 -12.45 5.39
CA GLU A 518 2.33 -13.56 4.45
C GLU A 518 3.65 -13.89 3.78
N ASP A 519 4.37 -12.87 3.28
CA ASP A 519 5.67 -13.06 2.64
C ASP A 519 6.71 -13.56 3.64
N VAL A 520 6.64 -13.08 4.90
CA VAL A 520 7.47 -13.60 5.99
C VAL A 520 7.20 -15.09 6.22
N ALA A 521 5.94 -15.50 6.34
CA ALA A 521 5.57 -16.89 6.55
C ALA A 521 6.00 -17.80 5.40
N GLU A 522 5.90 -17.32 4.15
CA GLU A 522 6.21 -18.09 2.95
C GLU A 522 7.69 -18.17 2.61
N LEU A 523 8.47 -17.14 2.90
CA LEU A 523 9.83 -17.00 2.37
C LEU A 523 10.92 -17.02 3.45
N ALA A 524 10.67 -16.37 4.61
CA ALA A 524 11.71 -16.11 5.59
C ALA A 524 12.15 -17.37 6.37
N ASP A 525 13.43 -17.56 6.58
CA ASP A 525 13.99 -18.57 7.47
C ASP A 525 14.25 -18.00 8.86
N HIS A 526 14.56 -16.71 8.91
CA HIS A 526 14.78 -15.97 10.14
C HIS A 526 14.03 -14.63 10.08
N VAL A 527 13.46 -14.21 11.20
CA VAL A 527 12.72 -12.96 11.34
C VAL A 527 13.34 -12.14 12.45
N ILE A 528 13.55 -10.86 12.19
CA ILE A 528 13.99 -9.87 13.17
C ILE A 528 12.94 -8.77 13.24
N VAL A 529 12.35 -8.60 14.40
CA VAL A 529 11.39 -7.53 14.66
C VAL A 529 12.15 -6.34 15.23
N LEU A 530 12.11 -5.22 14.50
CA LEU A 530 12.74 -3.97 14.91
C LEU A 530 11.73 -3.03 15.54
N GLU A 531 12.05 -2.52 16.70
CA GLU A 531 11.33 -1.44 17.37
C GLU A 531 12.30 -0.37 17.87
N ARG A 532 12.08 0.89 17.47
CA ARG A 532 12.90 2.05 17.91
C ARG A 532 14.40 1.82 17.81
N GLY A 533 14.84 1.18 16.72
CA GLY A 533 16.26 0.93 16.44
C GLY A 533 16.87 -0.28 17.13
N ARG A 534 16.09 -1.08 17.87
CA ARG A 534 16.54 -2.30 18.57
C ARG A 534 15.83 -3.54 18.03
N ALA A 535 16.48 -4.69 18.11
CA ALA A 535 15.81 -5.97 17.89
C ALA A 535 14.95 -6.30 19.12
N LEU A 536 13.62 -6.34 18.93
CA LEU A 536 12.66 -6.74 19.96
C LEU A 536 12.54 -8.25 20.05
N LEU A 537 12.38 -8.91 18.89
CA LEU A 537 12.25 -10.35 18.75
C LEU A 537 13.14 -10.83 17.61
N SER A 538 13.64 -12.05 17.72
CA SER A 538 14.47 -12.69 16.70
C SER A 538 14.27 -14.20 16.79
N GLY A 539 13.97 -14.85 15.67
CA GLY A 539 13.72 -16.29 15.62
C GLY A 539 13.17 -16.77 14.28
N SER A 540 12.68 -17.99 14.23
CA SER A 540 11.97 -18.51 13.05
C SER A 540 10.60 -17.84 12.88
N PRO A 541 10.01 -17.85 11.67
CA PRO A 541 8.64 -17.33 11.47
C PRO A 541 7.61 -17.99 12.39
N ALA A 542 7.77 -19.30 12.66
CA ALA A 542 6.86 -20.05 13.54
C ALA A 542 6.92 -19.59 15.01
N GLU A 543 8.06 -19.07 15.46
CA GLU A 543 8.25 -18.55 16.82
C GLU A 543 7.81 -17.08 16.94
N VAL A 544 8.09 -16.27 15.93
CA VAL A 544 7.92 -14.82 16.00
C VAL A 544 6.51 -14.37 15.60
N LEU A 545 5.91 -14.94 14.53
CA LEU A 545 4.61 -14.48 14.02
C LEU A 545 3.46 -14.61 15.01
N PRO A 546 3.35 -15.66 15.86
CA PRO A 546 2.28 -15.72 16.87
C PRO A 546 2.25 -14.51 17.78
N THR A 547 3.41 -14.03 18.24
CA THR A 547 3.52 -12.86 19.12
C THR A 547 3.08 -11.55 18.43
N LEU A 548 3.23 -11.46 17.10
CA LEU A 548 2.83 -10.28 16.32
C LEU A 548 1.32 -10.24 16.03
N PHE A 549 0.64 -11.38 16.07
CA PHE A 549 -0.81 -11.49 15.85
C PHE A 549 -1.63 -11.51 17.15
N GLU A 550 -1.02 -11.79 18.30
CA GLU A 550 -1.67 -11.68 19.58
C GLU A 550 -1.81 -10.19 19.93
N PRO A 551 -3.02 -9.69 20.26
CA PRO A 551 -3.14 -8.36 20.82
C PRO A 551 -2.40 -8.35 22.17
N GLU A 552 -1.48 -7.41 22.38
CA GLU A 552 -0.95 -7.12 23.70
C GLU A 552 -2.13 -6.89 24.65
N GLU A 553 -2.38 -7.81 25.57
CA GLU A 553 -3.07 -7.50 26.79
C GLU A 553 -2.22 -6.44 27.50
N VAL A 554 -2.67 -5.20 27.40
CA VAL A 554 -2.12 -4.07 28.15
C VAL A 554 -2.29 -4.43 29.62
N SER A 555 -1.27 -5.06 30.18
CA SER A 555 -1.15 -5.21 31.63
C SER A 555 -1.02 -3.80 32.21
N PRO A 556 -1.94 -3.32 33.03
CA PRO A 556 -1.79 -2.04 33.69
C PRO A 556 -0.61 -2.19 34.67
N ARG A 557 0.56 -1.67 34.27
CA ARG A 557 1.66 -1.48 35.21
C ARG A 557 1.13 -0.54 36.29
N GLY A 558 0.81 -1.15 37.42
CA GLY A 558 0.39 -0.46 38.59
C GLY A 558 1.41 0.60 38.99
N ASP A 559 0.94 1.81 39.12
CA ASP A 559 1.53 2.81 39.98
C ASP A 559 1.71 2.21 41.38
N SER A 560 2.93 2.00 41.76
CA SER A 560 3.27 1.80 43.16
C SER A 560 4.63 2.44 43.45
N ARG A 561 4.49 3.64 44.02
CA ARG A 561 5.43 4.42 44.85
C ARG A 561 6.57 5.15 44.15
#